data_9c8193e1dffb6e6b9be1201d1991904c
#
_entry.id   9c8193e1dffb6e6b9be1201d1991904c
#
_cell.length_a   1.000
_cell.length_b   1.000
_cell.length_c   1.000
_cell.angle_alpha   90.00
_cell.angle_beta   90.00
_cell.angle_gamma   90.00
#
_symmetry.space_group_name_H-M   'P 1'
#
loop_
_entity.id
_entity.type
_entity.pdbx_description
1 polymer ?
#
loop_
_entity_poly.entity_id
_entity_poly.type
_entity_poly.pdbx_seq_one_letter_code
_entity_poly.pdbx_strand_id
1 'polypeptide(L)'
;MNLGAECATDELRTLFLFESLSEEQLDGLCRGGSVTVCEPGPLFVEGEPATCFYVLLDGEIACAKRSGGMDIETIRTSQRGTYFGAWSAYLEEPQTYETSGRVTQPSRLFTIDAEILGGFLRTEFPMACHFLNGATLGRFNQNRIVGPHDRLLQLAQLTAGLTHELNNPAAAAARATSELRSRVAGLRNKLALLADGSMSLGSMQTLVDISNETAAALTVAHELSTLQKSDREEEIGE
;
A
#
# COMPACT_ATOMS: atom_id res chain seq x y z
N MET A 1 3.55 30.50 17.45
CA MET A 1 3.13 30.07 18.79
C MET A 1 1.97 30.96 19.19
N ASN A 2 0.74 30.54 18.91
CA ASN A 2 -0.44 31.25 19.40
C ASN A 2 -0.64 30.86 20.86
N LEU A 3 -0.73 31.86 21.73
CA LEU A 3 -1.09 31.71 23.13
C LEU A 3 -2.41 30.94 23.20
N GLY A 4 -2.41 29.75 23.80
CA GLY A 4 -3.60 28.95 24.03
C GLY A 4 -4.60 29.80 24.82
N ALA A 5 -5.84 29.81 24.36
CA ALA A 5 -6.93 30.39 25.16
C ALA A 5 -7.16 29.51 26.39
N GLU A 6 -7.57 30.10 27.51
CA GLU A 6 -7.93 29.32 28.69
C GLU A 6 -9.05 28.32 28.36
N CYS A 7 -8.87 27.09 28.80
CA CYS A 7 -9.88 26.05 28.69
C CYS A 7 -11.05 26.39 29.64
N ALA A 8 -12.26 26.45 29.09
CA ALA A 8 -13.47 26.65 29.87
C ALA A 8 -14.20 25.32 30.13
N THR A 9 -14.37 24.94 31.37
CA THR A 9 -15.08 23.70 31.75
C THR A 9 -16.52 23.68 31.22
N ASP A 10 -17.21 24.82 31.18
CA ASP A 10 -18.55 24.97 30.62
C ASP A 10 -18.55 24.64 29.11
N GLU A 11 -17.51 24.99 28.35
CA GLU A 11 -17.40 24.67 26.96
C GLU A 11 -17.18 23.17 26.76
N LEU A 12 -16.29 22.53 27.52
CA LEU A 12 -16.06 21.11 27.46
C LEU A 12 -17.31 20.30 27.83
N ARG A 13 -18.06 20.72 28.82
CA ARG A 13 -19.30 20.06 29.27
C ARG A 13 -20.36 19.96 28.16
N THR A 14 -20.34 20.87 27.20
CA THR A 14 -21.27 20.82 26.07
C THR A 14 -20.89 19.78 25.00
N LEU A 15 -19.72 19.16 25.13
CA LEU A 15 -19.23 18.15 24.20
C LEU A 15 -19.68 16.76 24.67
N PHE A 16 -20.25 16.00 23.74
CA PHE A 16 -20.71 14.63 24.00
C PHE A 16 -19.66 13.76 24.74
N LEU A 17 -18.38 13.96 24.41
CA LEU A 17 -17.27 13.23 25.01
C LEU A 17 -17.12 13.49 26.52
N PHE A 18 -17.52 14.67 27.01
CA PHE A 18 -17.25 15.15 28.35
C PHE A 18 -18.51 15.47 29.15
N GLU A 19 -19.73 15.31 28.57
CA GLU A 19 -20.99 15.71 29.16
C GLU A 19 -21.30 15.01 30.50
N SER A 20 -20.79 13.78 30.69
CA SER A 20 -21.04 12.98 31.89
C SER A 20 -20.00 13.19 33.01
N LEU A 21 -18.97 14.03 32.77
CA LEU A 21 -17.89 14.27 33.71
C LEU A 21 -18.33 15.23 34.83
N SER A 22 -17.81 15.00 36.05
CA SER A 22 -17.95 15.92 37.16
C SER A 22 -17.18 17.22 36.94
N GLU A 23 -17.51 18.26 37.73
CA GLU A 23 -16.76 19.54 37.69
C GLU A 23 -15.28 19.33 37.93
N GLU A 24 -14.91 18.53 38.94
CA GLU A 24 -13.55 18.24 39.31
C GLU A 24 -12.77 17.52 38.18
N GLN A 25 -13.44 16.62 37.46
CA GLN A 25 -12.86 15.93 36.30
C GLN A 25 -12.65 16.88 35.12
N LEU A 26 -13.61 17.76 34.84
CA LEU A 26 -13.49 18.79 33.82
C LEU A 26 -12.35 19.78 34.13
N ASP A 27 -12.25 20.21 35.39
CA ASP A 27 -11.15 21.04 35.86
C ASP A 27 -9.81 20.33 35.70
N GLY A 28 -9.76 19.04 35.97
CA GLY A 28 -8.55 18.21 35.72
C GLY A 28 -8.13 18.20 34.26
N LEU A 29 -9.08 17.98 33.34
CA LEU A 29 -8.84 18.04 31.91
C LEU A 29 -8.41 19.42 31.43
N CYS A 30 -9.05 20.48 31.91
CA CYS A 30 -8.67 21.86 31.58
C CYS A 30 -7.29 22.24 32.09
N ARG A 31 -6.88 21.77 33.27
CA ARG A 31 -5.48 21.99 33.75
C ARG A 31 -4.44 21.25 32.92
N GLY A 32 -4.78 20.07 32.40
CA GLY A 32 -3.87 19.27 31.60
C GLY A 32 -3.89 19.57 30.09
N GLY A 33 -4.91 20.28 29.63
CA GLY A 33 -5.11 20.62 28.24
C GLY A 33 -5.14 22.12 27.97
N SER A 34 -5.31 22.49 26.71
CA SER A 34 -5.43 23.88 26.27
C SER A 34 -6.32 24.00 25.04
N VAL A 35 -6.87 25.19 24.82
CA VAL A 35 -7.56 25.51 23.56
C VAL A 35 -6.60 26.21 22.62
N THR A 36 -6.38 25.61 21.44
CA THR A 36 -5.45 26.13 20.43
C THR A 36 -6.22 26.55 19.18
N VAL A 37 -5.87 27.69 18.62
CA VAL A 37 -6.34 28.12 17.30
C VAL A 37 -5.30 27.68 16.27
N CYS A 38 -5.74 26.89 15.29
CA CYS A 38 -4.91 26.33 14.25
C CYS A 38 -5.34 26.88 12.88
N GLU A 39 -4.37 27.39 12.12
CA GLU A 39 -4.54 27.72 10.72
C GLU A 39 -4.52 26.45 9.85
N PRO A 40 -5.05 26.51 8.61
CA PRO A 40 -4.99 25.38 7.69
C PRO A 40 -3.56 24.84 7.51
N GLY A 41 -3.39 23.53 7.69
CA GLY A 41 -2.10 22.87 7.63
C GLY A 41 -2.11 21.47 8.27
N PRO A 42 -0.97 20.77 8.24
CA PRO A 42 -0.82 19.48 8.90
C PRO A 42 -0.91 19.63 10.42
N LEU A 43 -1.59 18.68 11.06
CA LEU A 43 -1.76 18.65 12.52
C LEU A 43 -0.97 17.49 13.14
N PHE A 44 -1.03 16.31 12.54
CA PHE A 44 -0.26 15.11 12.89
C PHE A 44 -0.12 14.20 11.67
N VAL A 45 0.88 13.31 11.67
CA VAL A 45 1.21 12.44 10.54
C VAL A 45 1.13 10.96 10.95
N GLU A 46 0.55 10.13 10.08
CA GLU A 46 0.45 8.68 10.26
C GLU A 46 1.84 8.06 10.50
N GLY A 47 1.94 7.18 11.49
CA GLY A 47 3.17 6.50 11.85
C GLY A 47 4.10 7.29 12.80
N GLU A 48 3.90 8.60 12.99
CA GLU A 48 4.63 9.37 14.00
C GLU A 48 4.13 9.03 15.41
N PRO A 49 4.95 9.24 16.46
CA PRO A 49 4.53 9.05 17.85
C PRO A 49 3.26 9.84 18.18
N ALA A 50 2.26 9.17 18.71
CA ALA A 50 0.98 9.79 19.06
C ALA A 50 1.08 10.54 20.40
N THR A 51 1.56 11.76 20.36
CA THR A 51 1.85 12.58 21.55
C THR A 51 0.70 13.46 21.99
N CYS A 52 -0.30 13.73 21.15
CA CYS A 52 -1.37 14.66 21.44
C CYS A 52 -2.73 14.15 20.98
N PHE A 53 -3.73 14.43 21.79
CA PHE A 53 -5.15 14.19 21.51
C PHE A 53 -5.85 15.52 21.24
N TYR A 54 -6.73 15.54 20.25
CA TYR A 54 -7.42 16.73 19.77
C TYR A 54 -8.93 16.53 19.78
N VAL A 55 -9.68 17.56 20.18
CA VAL A 55 -11.15 17.63 20.05
C VAL A 55 -11.52 18.88 19.29
N LEU A 56 -12.30 18.74 18.22
CA LEU A 56 -12.76 19.86 17.41
C LEU A 56 -13.83 20.68 18.18
N LEU A 57 -13.51 21.95 18.44
CA LEU A 57 -14.44 22.92 19.03
C LEU A 57 -15.15 23.75 17.97
N ASP A 58 -14.41 24.10 16.90
CA ASP A 58 -14.92 24.87 15.76
C ASP A 58 -13.98 24.71 14.55
N GLY A 59 -14.51 24.87 13.33
CA GLY A 59 -13.75 24.74 12.09
C GLY A 59 -13.92 23.38 11.40
N GLU A 60 -12.91 22.93 10.66
CA GLU A 60 -12.95 21.66 9.90
C GLU A 60 -11.61 20.94 9.88
N ILE A 61 -11.66 19.64 10.10
CA ILE A 61 -10.50 18.72 10.01
C ILE A 61 -10.77 17.61 8.99
N ALA A 62 -9.74 17.23 8.25
CA ALA A 62 -9.71 16.05 7.41
C ALA A 62 -8.63 15.07 7.92
N CYS A 63 -8.97 13.78 7.97
CA CYS A 63 -8.01 12.71 8.23
C CYS A 63 -7.87 11.83 6.98
N ALA A 64 -6.65 11.38 6.74
CA ALA A 64 -6.33 10.48 5.63
C ALA A 64 -5.48 9.31 6.14
N LYS A 65 -5.61 8.17 5.47
CA LYS A 65 -4.79 6.98 5.69
C LYS A 65 -4.02 6.65 4.43
N ARG A 66 -2.75 6.30 4.59
CA ARG A 66 -1.88 5.96 3.47
C ARG A 66 -2.12 4.52 3.03
N SER A 67 -2.43 4.34 1.73
CA SER A 67 -2.61 3.04 1.11
C SER A 67 -2.07 3.07 -0.32
N GLY A 68 -1.21 2.11 -0.67
CA GLY A 68 -0.62 2.02 -2.00
C GLY A 68 0.17 3.26 -2.45
N GLY A 69 0.75 4.00 -1.50
CA GLY A 69 1.51 5.23 -1.77
C GLY A 69 0.65 6.49 -1.96
N MET A 70 -0.67 6.39 -1.82
CA MET A 70 -1.61 7.51 -1.88
C MET A 70 -2.26 7.75 -0.52
N ASP A 71 -2.58 9.01 -0.24
CA ASP A 71 -3.33 9.40 0.95
C ASP A 71 -4.83 9.37 0.62
N ILE A 72 -5.56 8.43 1.26
CA ILE A 72 -7.00 8.27 1.09
C ILE A 72 -7.70 8.99 2.23
N GLU A 73 -8.46 10.02 1.90
CA GLU A 73 -9.26 10.74 2.90
C GLU A 73 -10.31 9.80 3.49
N THR A 74 -10.24 9.58 4.81
CA THR A 74 -11.13 8.66 5.54
C THR A 74 -12.28 9.40 6.21
N ILE A 75 -12.05 10.65 6.61
CA ILE A 75 -13.05 11.53 7.22
C ILE A 75 -12.71 12.99 6.92
N ARG A 76 -13.75 13.78 6.68
CA ARG A 76 -13.73 15.25 6.68
C ARG A 76 -14.92 15.70 7.51
N THR A 77 -14.71 16.53 8.51
CA THR A 77 -15.79 16.90 9.44
C THR A 77 -15.60 18.30 10.02
N SER A 78 -16.72 18.99 10.15
CA SER A 78 -16.87 20.19 10.96
C SER A 78 -17.73 19.94 12.21
N GLN A 79 -18.02 18.67 12.52
CA GLN A 79 -18.84 18.33 13.67
C GLN A 79 -18.08 18.60 14.97
N ARG A 80 -18.58 19.55 15.76
CA ARG A 80 -18.07 19.87 17.08
C ARG A 80 -18.08 18.65 18.00
N GLY A 81 -17.00 18.45 18.75
CA GLY A 81 -16.83 17.31 19.66
C GLY A 81 -16.22 16.07 18.99
N THR A 82 -15.98 16.10 17.66
CA THR A 82 -15.21 15.03 17.00
C THR A 82 -13.76 15.07 17.50
N TYR A 83 -13.19 13.92 17.78
CA TYR A 83 -11.85 13.78 18.33
C TYR A 83 -10.91 12.99 17.42
N PHE A 84 -9.61 13.28 17.57
CA PHE A 84 -8.55 12.79 16.69
C PHE A 84 -7.25 12.58 17.48
N GLY A 85 -6.26 11.96 16.83
CA GLY A 85 -4.91 11.87 17.37
C GLY A 85 -4.70 10.70 18.31
N ALA A 86 -4.12 10.93 19.49
CA ALA A 86 -3.74 9.92 20.47
C ALA A 86 -4.94 9.34 21.26
N TRP A 87 -5.97 8.86 20.57
CA TRP A 87 -7.17 8.31 21.21
C TRP A 87 -6.90 6.98 21.96
N SER A 88 -5.82 6.26 21.60
CA SER A 88 -5.37 5.03 22.27
C SER A 88 -4.39 5.28 23.43
N ALA A 89 -4.29 6.52 23.92
CA ALA A 89 -3.38 6.93 24.99
C ALA A 89 -3.59 6.17 26.33
N TYR A 90 -4.71 5.46 26.50
CA TYR A 90 -4.94 4.59 27.65
C TYR A 90 -4.08 3.32 27.66
N LEU A 91 -3.47 2.95 26.53
CA LEU A 91 -2.51 1.85 26.45
C LEU A 91 -1.17 2.30 27.02
N GLU A 92 -0.48 1.38 27.70
CA GLU A 92 0.83 1.67 28.31
C GLU A 92 1.97 1.69 27.29
N GLU A 93 1.80 0.96 26.18
CA GLU A 93 2.78 0.90 25.11
C GLU A 93 2.79 2.19 24.25
N PRO A 94 3.95 2.66 23.78
CA PRO A 94 4.03 3.80 22.88
C PRO A 94 3.17 3.57 21.64
N GLN A 95 2.28 4.52 21.38
CA GLN A 95 1.36 4.48 20.24
C GLN A 95 1.84 5.42 19.13
N THR A 96 1.48 5.11 17.89
CA THR A 96 1.63 6.00 16.75
C THR A 96 0.28 6.44 16.22
N TYR A 97 0.24 7.57 15.53
CA TYR A 97 -0.98 8.00 14.86
C TYR A 97 -1.38 7.00 13.77
N GLU A 98 -2.64 6.57 13.80
CA GLU A 98 -3.19 5.59 12.84
C GLU A 98 -3.55 6.23 11.48
N THR A 99 -3.63 7.56 11.43
CA THR A 99 -3.95 8.36 10.25
C THR A 99 -3.18 9.67 10.30
N SER A 100 -3.07 10.37 9.18
CA SER A 100 -2.63 11.77 9.14
C SER A 100 -3.85 12.68 9.32
N GLY A 101 -3.70 13.74 10.11
CA GLY A 101 -4.72 14.77 10.33
C GLY A 101 -4.27 16.11 9.82
N ARG A 102 -5.17 16.86 9.19
CA ARG A 102 -4.93 18.22 8.72
C ARG A 102 -6.12 19.14 9.02
N VAL A 103 -5.81 20.36 9.40
CA VAL A 103 -6.79 21.46 9.48
C VAL A 103 -7.06 21.96 8.05
N THR A 104 -8.31 22.04 7.65
CA THR A 104 -8.71 22.47 6.30
C THR A 104 -9.26 23.90 6.29
N GLN A 105 -9.75 24.38 7.44
CA GLN A 105 -10.17 25.76 7.68
C GLN A 105 -9.65 26.21 9.05
N PRO A 106 -9.51 27.52 9.31
CA PRO A 106 -9.12 28.00 10.65
C PRO A 106 -10.01 27.35 11.71
N SER A 107 -9.39 26.66 12.65
CA SER A 107 -10.11 25.79 13.60
C SER A 107 -9.67 26.04 15.03
N ARG A 108 -10.60 25.85 15.97
CA ARG A 108 -10.34 25.81 17.41
C ARG A 108 -10.35 24.37 17.87
N LEU A 109 -9.29 23.97 18.55
CA LEU A 109 -9.11 22.61 19.03
C LEU A 109 -8.85 22.64 20.53
N PHE A 110 -9.53 21.80 21.29
CA PHE A 110 -9.04 21.41 22.62
C PHE A 110 -7.94 20.36 22.39
N THR A 111 -6.78 20.59 23.00
CA THR A 111 -5.59 19.75 22.86
C THR A 111 -5.12 19.30 24.23
N ILE A 112 -4.76 18.04 24.39
CA ILE A 112 -4.23 17.47 25.61
C ILE A 112 -3.12 16.48 25.29
N ASP A 113 -2.08 16.46 26.11
CA ASP A 113 -0.98 15.50 25.98
C ASP A 113 -1.48 14.07 26.19
N ALA A 114 -0.93 13.13 25.39
CA ALA A 114 -1.32 11.73 25.42
C ALA A 114 -1.08 11.06 26.77
N GLU A 115 0.00 11.40 27.47
CA GLU A 115 0.32 10.81 28.78
C GLU A 115 -0.67 11.30 29.84
N ILE A 116 -1.03 12.58 29.83
CA ILE A 116 -2.00 13.18 30.73
C ILE A 116 -3.40 12.56 30.49
N LEU A 117 -3.82 12.48 29.21
CA LEU A 117 -5.08 11.84 28.85
C LEU A 117 -5.10 10.37 29.25
N GLY A 118 -4.01 9.64 28.98
CA GLY A 118 -3.88 8.23 29.35
C GLY A 118 -4.00 7.99 30.85
N GLY A 119 -3.38 8.85 31.66
CA GLY A 119 -3.53 8.84 33.11
C GLY A 119 -4.99 9.02 33.53
N PHE A 120 -5.66 10.02 32.97
CA PHE A 120 -7.07 10.30 33.24
C PHE A 120 -7.98 9.11 32.83
N LEU A 121 -7.81 8.56 31.64
CA LEU A 121 -8.61 7.43 31.15
C LEU A 121 -8.44 6.15 31.97
N ARG A 122 -7.26 5.90 32.54
CA ARG A 122 -7.03 4.75 33.42
C ARG A 122 -7.71 4.87 34.79
N THR A 123 -7.91 6.09 35.25
CA THR A 123 -8.61 6.35 36.54
C THR A 123 -10.12 6.48 36.39
N GLU A 124 -10.57 6.95 35.20
CA GLU A 124 -11.99 7.28 34.95
C GLU A 124 -12.64 6.25 34.03
N PHE A 125 -13.06 5.10 34.59
CA PHE A 125 -13.60 3.97 33.84
C PHE A 125 -14.80 4.30 32.93
N PRO A 126 -15.81 5.11 33.30
CA PRO A 126 -16.91 5.47 32.41
C PRO A 126 -16.43 6.18 31.12
N MET A 127 -15.43 7.05 31.26
CA MET A 127 -14.82 7.77 30.16
C MET A 127 -14.03 6.81 29.23
N ALA A 128 -13.27 5.88 29.82
CA ALA A 128 -12.55 4.85 29.04
C ALA A 128 -13.50 4.00 28.19
N CYS A 129 -14.65 3.59 28.74
CA CYS A 129 -15.68 2.85 27.99
C CYS A 129 -16.22 3.67 26.81
N HIS A 130 -16.45 4.96 27.00
CA HIS A 130 -16.95 5.85 25.95
C HIS A 130 -15.94 6.00 24.81
N PHE A 131 -14.67 6.18 25.13
CA PHE A 131 -13.57 6.18 24.15
C PHE A 131 -13.47 4.86 23.38
N LEU A 132 -13.54 3.73 24.06
CA LEU A 132 -13.48 2.40 23.42
C LEU A 132 -14.62 2.21 22.41
N ASN A 133 -15.82 2.66 22.73
CA ASN A 133 -16.94 2.61 21.80
C ASN A 133 -16.68 3.47 20.55
N GLY A 134 -16.22 4.71 20.73
CA GLY A 134 -15.89 5.62 19.64
C GLY A 134 -14.78 5.07 18.76
N ALA A 135 -13.74 4.53 19.37
CA ALA A 135 -12.63 3.90 18.67
C ALA A 135 -13.04 2.70 17.81
N THR A 136 -13.91 1.85 18.35
CA THR A 136 -14.43 0.69 17.63
C THR A 136 -15.22 1.11 16.38
N LEU A 137 -16.07 2.12 16.52
CA LEU A 137 -16.84 2.69 15.40
C LEU A 137 -15.94 3.37 14.37
N GLY A 138 -14.93 4.10 14.81
CA GLY A 138 -13.95 4.76 13.95
C GLY A 138 -13.17 3.77 13.11
N ARG A 139 -12.62 2.70 13.71
CA ARG A 139 -11.91 1.62 13.00
C ARG A 139 -12.81 0.90 12.00
N PHE A 140 -14.05 0.63 12.38
CA PHE A 140 -15.00 -0.01 11.47
C PHE A 140 -15.27 0.85 10.23
N ASN A 141 -15.41 2.15 10.38
CA ASN A 141 -15.60 3.09 9.27
C ASN A 141 -14.35 3.21 8.40
N GLN A 142 -13.16 3.30 8.98
CA GLN A 142 -11.90 3.32 8.22
C GLN A 142 -11.73 2.06 7.38
N ASN A 143 -11.97 0.88 7.95
CA ASN A 143 -11.86 -0.38 7.23
C ASN A 143 -12.85 -0.49 6.06
N ARG A 144 -14.02 0.15 6.16
CA ARG A 144 -14.99 0.21 5.06
C ARG A 144 -14.53 1.09 3.90
N ILE A 145 -13.76 2.13 4.17
CA ILE A 145 -13.28 3.08 3.17
C ILE A 145 -11.98 2.58 2.52
N VAL A 146 -11.01 2.20 3.33
CA VAL A 146 -9.66 1.81 2.87
C VAL A 146 -9.61 0.36 2.38
N GLY A 147 -10.29 -0.56 3.05
CA GLY A 147 -10.24 -1.99 2.73
C GLY A 147 -10.59 -2.37 1.28
N PRO A 148 -11.63 -1.80 0.63
CA PRO A 148 -11.89 -2.04 -0.79
C PRO A 148 -10.76 -1.54 -1.70
N HIS A 149 -10.13 -0.41 -1.37
CA HIS A 149 -9.02 0.15 -2.13
C HIS A 149 -7.79 -0.76 -2.06
N ASP A 150 -7.43 -1.23 -0.88
CA ASP A 150 -6.32 -2.17 -0.68
C ASP A 150 -6.53 -3.48 -1.48
N ARG A 151 -7.75 -4.00 -1.50
CA ARG A 151 -8.09 -5.20 -2.30
C ARG A 151 -7.95 -4.96 -3.80
N LEU A 152 -8.36 -3.79 -4.30
CA LEU A 152 -8.20 -3.43 -5.71
C LEU A 152 -6.72 -3.30 -6.08
N LEU A 153 -5.88 -2.71 -5.23
CA LEU A 153 -4.44 -2.63 -5.44
C LEU A 153 -3.78 -4.01 -5.47
N GLN A 154 -4.14 -4.90 -4.54
CA GLN A 154 -3.65 -6.28 -4.52
C GLN A 154 -4.06 -7.04 -5.80
N LEU A 155 -5.31 -6.90 -6.24
CA LEU A 155 -5.78 -7.50 -7.49
C LEU A 155 -5.05 -6.92 -8.70
N ALA A 156 -4.80 -5.62 -8.76
CA ALA A 156 -4.03 -4.99 -9.84
C ALA A 156 -2.59 -5.50 -9.90
N GLN A 157 -1.92 -5.65 -8.76
CA GLN A 157 -0.58 -6.22 -8.67
C GLN A 157 -0.54 -7.68 -9.12
N LEU A 158 -1.50 -8.51 -8.67
CA LEU A 158 -1.63 -9.89 -9.09
C LEU A 158 -1.90 -10.00 -10.60
N THR A 159 -2.77 -9.15 -11.13
CA THR A 159 -3.08 -9.12 -12.58
C THR A 159 -1.87 -8.74 -13.40
N ALA A 160 -1.08 -7.76 -12.97
CA ALA A 160 0.17 -7.39 -13.64
C ALA A 160 1.19 -8.54 -13.64
N GLY A 161 1.36 -9.24 -12.51
CA GLY A 161 2.21 -10.43 -12.40
C GLY A 161 1.74 -11.57 -13.32
N LEU A 162 0.45 -11.89 -13.30
CA LEU A 162 -0.13 -12.91 -14.17
C LEU A 162 0.00 -12.57 -15.65
N THR A 163 -0.14 -11.30 -16.04
CA THR A 163 0.05 -10.87 -17.43
C THR A 163 1.48 -11.13 -17.90
N HIS A 164 2.48 -10.84 -17.07
CA HIS A 164 3.87 -11.15 -17.37
C HIS A 164 4.12 -12.67 -17.47
N GLU A 165 3.58 -13.44 -16.54
CA GLU A 165 3.74 -14.90 -16.53
C GLU A 165 3.00 -15.57 -17.69
N LEU A 166 1.86 -15.04 -18.15
CA LEU A 166 1.15 -15.56 -19.32
C LEU A 166 1.81 -15.14 -20.65
N ASN A 167 2.38 -13.95 -20.73
CA ASN A 167 3.08 -13.50 -21.93
C ASN A 167 4.35 -14.31 -22.23
N ASN A 168 5.06 -14.78 -21.21
CA ASN A 168 6.27 -15.58 -21.38
C ASN A 168 6.03 -16.90 -22.14
N PRO A 169 5.09 -17.79 -21.73
CA PRO A 169 4.80 -19.01 -22.48
C PRO A 169 4.15 -18.73 -23.85
N ALA A 170 3.36 -17.67 -23.99
CA ALA A 170 2.77 -17.29 -25.26
C ALA A 170 3.87 -16.86 -26.27
N ALA A 171 4.82 -16.06 -25.85
CA ALA A 171 5.97 -15.67 -26.67
C ALA A 171 6.84 -16.88 -27.02
N ALA A 172 7.08 -17.79 -26.08
CA ALA A 172 7.81 -19.05 -26.32
C ALA A 172 7.09 -19.93 -27.34
N ALA A 173 5.78 -20.10 -27.23
CA ALA A 173 4.98 -20.86 -28.20
C ALA A 173 4.99 -20.23 -29.60
N ALA A 174 4.91 -18.90 -29.68
CA ALA A 174 5.01 -18.19 -30.95
C ALA A 174 6.37 -18.40 -31.62
N ARG A 175 7.48 -18.30 -30.87
CA ARG A 175 8.82 -18.59 -31.38
C ARG A 175 8.97 -20.04 -31.86
N ALA A 176 8.53 -21.02 -31.06
CA ALA A 176 8.58 -22.44 -31.42
C ALA A 176 7.75 -22.73 -32.67
N THR A 177 6.58 -22.10 -32.81
CA THR A 177 5.74 -22.26 -34.02
C THR A 177 6.40 -21.66 -35.26
N SER A 178 7.04 -20.50 -35.12
CA SER A 178 7.79 -19.86 -36.23
C SER A 178 8.97 -20.73 -36.68
N GLU A 179 9.72 -21.27 -35.73
CA GLU A 179 10.85 -22.17 -36.04
C GLU A 179 10.38 -23.46 -36.70
N LEU A 180 9.29 -24.06 -36.19
CA LEU A 180 8.71 -25.26 -36.83
C LEU A 180 8.28 -24.99 -38.25
N ARG A 181 7.63 -23.85 -38.54
CA ARG A 181 7.28 -23.45 -39.92
C ARG A 181 8.51 -23.34 -40.81
N SER A 182 9.57 -22.73 -40.34
CA SER A 182 10.85 -22.59 -41.07
C SER A 182 11.46 -23.96 -41.38
N ARG A 183 11.50 -24.86 -40.39
CA ARG A 183 12.02 -26.24 -40.57
C ARG A 183 11.19 -27.04 -41.56
N VAL A 184 9.85 -26.93 -41.50
CA VAL A 184 8.94 -27.61 -42.44
C VAL A 184 9.14 -27.05 -43.86
N ALA A 185 9.30 -25.74 -44.04
CA ALA A 185 9.60 -25.14 -45.34
C ALA A 185 10.95 -25.61 -45.89
N GLY A 186 11.99 -25.68 -45.05
CA GLY A 186 13.30 -26.24 -45.42
C GLY A 186 13.21 -27.72 -45.83
N LEU A 187 12.43 -28.52 -45.09
CA LEU A 187 12.22 -29.93 -45.46
C LEU A 187 11.50 -30.07 -46.80
N ARG A 188 10.48 -29.25 -47.05
CA ARG A 188 9.76 -29.27 -48.37
C ARG A 188 10.68 -28.91 -49.51
N ASN A 189 11.57 -27.90 -49.35
CA ASN A 189 12.57 -27.53 -50.34
C ASN A 189 13.57 -28.66 -50.59
N LYS A 190 14.06 -29.34 -49.54
CA LYS A 190 14.94 -30.51 -49.68
C LYS A 190 14.27 -31.67 -50.44
N LEU A 191 13.00 -31.93 -50.12
CA LEU A 191 12.17 -32.97 -50.83
C LEU A 191 11.96 -32.59 -52.30
N ALA A 192 11.73 -31.33 -52.63
CA ALA A 192 11.61 -30.88 -54.02
C ALA A 192 12.90 -31.09 -54.82
N LEU A 193 14.08 -30.76 -54.21
CA LEU A 193 15.37 -31.03 -54.83
C LEU A 193 15.66 -32.52 -55.07
N LEU A 194 15.20 -33.37 -54.15
CA LEU A 194 15.29 -34.82 -54.30
C LEU A 194 14.39 -35.33 -55.43
N ALA A 195 13.17 -34.80 -55.55
CA ALA A 195 12.19 -35.20 -56.59
C ALA A 195 12.59 -34.76 -57.98
N ASP A 196 13.34 -33.68 -58.11
CA ASP A 196 13.79 -33.13 -59.38
C ASP A 196 15.02 -33.89 -60.00
N GLY A 197 15.53 -34.89 -59.28
CA GLY A 197 16.63 -35.75 -59.77
C GLY A 197 17.99 -35.04 -59.97
N SER A 198 18.11 -33.79 -59.53
CA SER A 198 19.31 -32.94 -59.71
C SER A 198 20.44 -33.25 -58.72
N MET A 199 20.22 -34.12 -57.73
CA MET A 199 21.21 -34.47 -56.69
C MET A 199 21.81 -35.87 -56.97
N SER A 200 23.16 -35.91 -56.94
CA SER A 200 23.89 -37.19 -56.98
C SER A 200 23.80 -37.92 -55.62
N LEU A 201 23.91 -39.25 -55.66
CA LEU A 201 23.94 -40.09 -54.46
C LEU A 201 24.99 -39.63 -53.41
N GLY A 202 26.15 -39.14 -53.85
CA GLY A 202 27.21 -38.63 -52.97
C GLY A 202 26.84 -37.32 -52.29
N SER A 203 26.16 -36.42 -53.01
CA SER A 203 25.67 -35.16 -52.41
C SER A 203 24.54 -35.38 -51.39
N MET A 204 23.76 -36.45 -51.56
CA MET A 204 22.69 -36.84 -50.67
C MET A 204 23.25 -37.38 -49.34
N GLN A 205 24.31 -38.18 -49.40
CA GLN A 205 25.02 -38.72 -48.23
C GLN A 205 25.60 -37.59 -47.37
N THR A 206 26.32 -36.64 -48.04
CA THR A 206 26.88 -35.46 -47.35
C THR A 206 25.83 -34.60 -46.66
N LEU A 207 24.65 -34.41 -47.27
CA LEU A 207 23.53 -33.67 -46.66
C LEU A 207 22.93 -34.39 -45.42
N VAL A 208 22.85 -35.71 -45.46
CA VAL A 208 22.38 -36.50 -44.30
C VAL A 208 23.40 -36.40 -43.15
N ASP A 209 24.69 -36.49 -43.44
CA ASP A 209 25.76 -36.39 -42.45
C ASP A 209 25.78 -35.02 -41.78
N ILE A 210 25.70 -33.92 -42.53
CA ILE A 210 25.61 -32.56 -42.00
C ILE A 210 24.29 -32.39 -41.18
N SER A 211 23.19 -32.96 -41.65
CA SER A 211 21.92 -32.89 -40.91
C SER A 211 21.97 -33.62 -39.56
N ASN A 212 22.66 -34.76 -39.52
CA ASN A 212 22.83 -35.52 -38.27
C ASN A 212 23.82 -34.81 -37.31
N GLU A 213 24.91 -34.24 -37.82
CA GLU A 213 25.86 -33.46 -37.02
C GLU A 213 25.18 -32.20 -36.37
N THR A 214 24.39 -31.48 -37.19
CA THR A 214 23.64 -30.32 -36.67
C THR A 214 22.56 -30.70 -35.66
N ALA A 215 21.89 -31.83 -35.87
CA ALA A 215 20.91 -32.33 -34.88
C ALA A 215 21.55 -32.72 -33.56
N ALA A 216 22.73 -33.37 -33.61
CA ALA A 216 23.50 -33.74 -32.43
C ALA A 216 24.02 -32.49 -31.68
N ALA A 217 24.51 -31.47 -32.40
CA ALA A 217 24.98 -30.21 -31.81
C ALA A 217 23.83 -29.44 -31.15
N LEU A 218 22.61 -29.42 -31.71
CA LEU A 218 21.44 -28.80 -31.17
C LEU A 218 20.93 -29.49 -29.86
N THR A 219 21.10 -30.79 -29.77
CA THR A 219 20.71 -31.57 -28.57
C THR A 219 21.64 -31.20 -27.40
N VAL A 220 22.94 -31.05 -27.64
CA VAL A 220 23.93 -30.62 -26.63
C VAL A 220 23.70 -29.17 -26.20
N ALA A 221 23.30 -28.28 -27.11
CA ALA A 221 23.01 -26.87 -26.79
C ALA A 221 21.74 -26.69 -25.94
N HIS A 222 20.86 -27.66 -25.89
CA HIS A 222 19.62 -27.60 -25.09
C HIS A 222 19.89 -27.91 -23.62
N GLU A 223 21.03 -28.50 -23.24
CA GLU A 223 21.42 -28.80 -21.86
C GLU A 223 22.22 -27.67 -21.17
N LEU A 224 22.55 -26.60 -21.90
CA LEU A 224 23.28 -25.46 -21.33
C LEU A 224 22.36 -24.63 -20.41
N SER A 225 22.82 -24.37 -19.17
CA SER A 225 22.15 -23.44 -18.27
C SER A 225 22.13 -22.01 -18.82
N THR A 226 21.21 -21.17 -18.32
CA THR A 226 21.07 -19.76 -18.73
C THR A 226 22.37 -18.95 -18.58
N LEU A 227 23.19 -19.26 -17.59
CA LEU A 227 24.51 -18.65 -17.38
C LEU A 227 25.51 -19.04 -18.46
N GLN A 228 25.56 -20.30 -18.82
CA GLN A 228 26.47 -20.80 -19.88
C GLN A 228 26.09 -20.33 -21.29
N LYS A 229 24.81 -19.97 -21.48
CA LYS A 229 24.38 -19.33 -22.75
C LYS A 229 24.85 -17.89 -22.83
N SER A 230 24.81 -17.13 -21.73
CA SER A 230 25.29 -15.76 -21.68
C SER A 230 26.81 -15.66 -21.92
N ASP A 231 27.58 -16.55 -21.27
CA ASP A 231 29.05 -16.58 -21.45
C ASP A 231 29.45 -16.91 -22.90
N ARG A 232 28.69 -17.76 -23.59
CA ARG A 232 28.98 -18.15 -24.98
C ARG A 232 28.52 -17.12 -26.02
N GLU A 233 27.49 -16.33 -25.71
CA GLU A 233 27.05 -15.19 -26.54
C GLU A 233 28.08 -14.04 -26.50
N GLU A 234 28.75 -13.83 -25.35
CA GLU A 234 29.88 -12.90 -25.24
C GLU A 234 31.12 -13.35 -26.03
N GLU A 235 31.41 -14.64 -26.02
CA GLU A 235 32.57 -15.23 -26.73
C GLU A 235 32.45 -15.21 -28.28
N ILE A 236 31.23 -15.17 -28.81
CA ILE A 236 30.93 -15.13 -30.26
C ILE A 236 30.78 -13.68 -30.74
N GLY A 237 30.62 -12.71 -29.82
CA GLY A 237 30.46 -11.28 -30.16
C GLY A 237 31.76 -10.48 -30.24
N GLU A 238 32.91 -11.07 -29.96
CA GLU A 238 34.26 -10.53 -30.22
C GLU A 238 34.81 -11.09 -31.55
#